data_71602e55bfec9032c7aa4abd82646969
#
_entry.id   71602e55bfec9032c7aa4abd82646969
#
_cell.length_a   1.000
_cell.length_b   1.000
_cell.length_c   1.000
_cell.angle_alpha   90.00
_cell.angle_beta   90.00
_cell.angle_gamma   90.00
#
_symmetry.space_group_name_H-M   'P 1'
#
loop_
_entity.id
_entity.type
_entity.pdbx_description
1 polymer ?
#
loop_
_entity_poly.entity_id
_entity_poly.type
_entity_poly.pdbx_seq_one_letter_code
_entity_poly.pdbx_strand_id
1 'polypeptide(L)'
;MLAPYYKDLPVKFMAEAALSILAGGFLFVGVALADGSGNPAAVKEQDGKFFDAQGTPTFKIQPDGTVDWYTYSGFVRYNSECLRCHGPDGAGSSYAPALVDSLKTLSYANFLGIVAGGKRDVNAAQDLVMPSFGTDKNVMCVVDDIFVYLRARANGALGRGRPEKHQDKPAAAKKWEDSCFGAH
;
A
#
# COMPACT_ATOMS: atom_id res chain seq x y z
N MET A 1 62.14 -7.13 43.13
CA MET A 1 63.03 -6.58 42.09
C MET A 1 62.36 -6.76 40.74
N LEU A 2 61.81 -5.75 40.18
CA LEU A 2 61.61 -5.49 38.75
C LEU A 2 60.94 -4.13 38.65
N ALA A 3 61.71 -3.15 38.50
CA ALA A 3 61.38 -1.82 38.02
C ALA A 3 61.68 -1.73 36.54
N PRO A 4 61.57 -0.60 35.94
CA PRO A 4 60.53 0.32 35.58
C PRO A 4 60.58 0.54 34.06
N TYR A 5 59.51 0.40 33.36
CA TYR A 5 59.51 0.66 31.91
C TYR A 5 58.32 1.50 31.45
N TYR A 6 57.91 2.46 32.26
CA TYR A 6 56.77 3.29 31.88
C TYR A 6 56.97 4.76 32.22
N LYS A 7 58.11 5.36 31.80
CA LYS A 7 58.39 6.74 32.17
C LYS A 7 58.76 7.70 31.04
N ASP A 8 58.76 7.26 29.80
CA ASP A 8 59.20 8.15 28.70
C ASP A 8 58.30 7.99 27.44
N LEU A 9 57.02 8.06 27.58
CA LEU A 9 56.14 8.32 26.42
C LEU A 9 55.80 9.81 26.42
N PRO A 10 56.19 10.59 25.40
CA PRO A 10 55.96 12.01 25.34
C PRO A 10 54.45 12.28 25.20
N VAL A 11 53.97 13.16 26.07
CA VAL A 11 52.59 13.64 26.20
C VAL A 11 51.97 14.14 24.87
N LYS A 12 52.76 14.32 23.83
CA LYS A 12 52.32 14.73 22.50
C LYS A 12 51.53 13.67 21.71
N PHE A 13 51.69 12.39 22.01
CA PHE A 13 50.94 11.33 21.32
C PHE A 13 49.52 11.09 21.84
N MET A 14 49.17 11.62 23.00
CA MET A 14 47.84 11.47 23.57
C MET A 14 46.85 12.58 23.13
N ALA A 15 47.34 13.68 22.55
CA ALA A 15 46.49 14.79 22.12
C ALA A 15 45.90 14.60 20.71
N GLU A 16 46.54 13.80 19.85
CA GLU A 16 46.07 13.60 18.48
C GLU A 16 45.06 12.44 18.33
N ALA A 17 45.06 11.50 19.28
CA ALA A 17 44.10 10.39 19.24
C ALA A 17 42.66 10.76 19.71
N ALA A 18 42.52 11.90 20.42
CA ALA A 18 41.23 12.34 20.94
C ALA A 18 40.42 13.21 19.97
N LEU A 19 41.02 13.68 18.86
CA LEU A 19 40.32 14.57 17.92
C LEU A 19 39.76 13.87 16.67
N SER A 20 40.04 12.57 16.51
CA SER A 20 39.57 11.80 15.34
C SER A 20 38.22 11.08 15.57
N ILE A 21 37.65 11.15 16.75
CA ILE A 21 36.37 10.46 17.10
C ILE A 21 35.16 11.37 16.91
N LEU A 22 35.30 12.64 16.68
CA LEU A 22 34.21 13.63 16.60
C LEU A 22 33.75 13.95 15.17
N ALA A 23 34.32 13.32 14.14
CA ALA A 23 33.91 13.51 12.73
C ALA A 23 33.17 12.30 12.13
N GLY A 24 32.77 11.32 12.93
CA GLY A 24 31.85 10.27 12.55
C GLY A 24 30.44 10.83 12.54
N GLY A 25 30.08 11.60 11.51
CA GLY A 25 28.69 11.97 11.28
C GLY A 25 27.85 10.71 11.21
N PHE A 26 27.04 10.45 12.22
CA PHE A 26 25.92 9.53 12.13
C PHE A 26 25.02 10.05 11.00
N LEU A 27 25.19 9.52 9.81
CA LEU A 27 24.16 9.55 8.80
C LEU A 27 22.97 8.77 9.38
N PHE A 28 22.11 9.47 10.12
CA PHE A 28 20.74 9.01 10.29
C PHE A 28 20.14 8.98 8.89
N VAL A 29 20.23 7.83 8.23
CA VAL A 29 19.34 7.51 7.15
C VAL A 29 17.96 7.46 7.80
N GLY A 30 17.28 8.59 7.81
CA GLY A 30 15.88 8.66 8.17
C GLY A 30 15.17 7.72 7.20
N VAL A 31 14.73 6.57 7.71
CA VAL A 31 13.72 5.78 7.01
C VAL A 31 12.50 6.69 6.96
N ALA A 32 12.30 7.37 5.84
CA ALA A 32 11.03 8.01 5.55
C ALA A 32 10.00 6.88 5.56
N LEU A 33 9.26 6.76 6.64
CA LEU A 33 8.03 5.99 6.65
C LEU A 33 7.15 6.69 5.64
N ALA A 34 7.06 6.15 4.44
CA ALA A 34 6.10 6.57 3.46
C ALA A 34 4.73 6.21 4.03
N ASP A 35 4.11 7.18 4.71
CA ASP A 35 2.72 7.10 5.11
C ASP A 35 1.90 7.26 3.83
N GLY A 36 1.10 6.25 3.50
CA GLY A 36 0.30 6.26 2.28
C GLY A 36 0.45 5.00 1.44
N SER A 37 -0.19 4.96 0.27
CA SER A 37 -0.12 3.82 -0.65
C SER A 37 1.23 3.67 -1.37
N GLY A 38 2.17 4.58 -1.12
CA GLY A 38 3.52 4.58 -1.68
C GLY A 38 3.57 4.93 -3.18
N ASN A 39 4.78 4.82 -3.77
CA ASN A 39 4.95 5.02 -5.21
C ASN A 39 4.29 3.85 -5.98
N PRO A 40 3.28 4.11 -6.84
CA PRO A 40 2.53 3.06 -7.52
C PRO A 40 3.24 2.46 -8.73
N ALA A 41 4.46 2.90 -9.07
CA ALA A 41 5.18 2.39 -10.24
C ALA A 41 5.36 0.87 -10.16
N ALA A 42 4.85 0.15 -11.15
CA ALA A 42 5.00 -1.29 -11.26
C ALA A 42 6.45 -1.66 -11.62
N VAL A 43 7.11 -2.43 -10.77
CA VAL A 43 8.48 -2.92 -10.97
C VAL A 43 8.58 -4.44 -11.09
N LYS A 44 7.53 -5.15 -10.71
CA LYS A 44 7.45 -6.62 -10.78
C LYS A 44 6.09 -7.02 -11.30
N GLU A 45 6.07 -8.09 -12.10
CA GLU A 45 4.87 -8.80 -12.50
C GLU A 45 4.96 -10.26 -12.03
N GLN A 46 3.85 -10.79 -11.56
CA GLN A 46 3.71 -12.20 -11.24
C GLN A 46 2.27 -12.65 -11.51
N ASP A 47 2.11 -13.61 -12.40
CA ASP A 47 0.81 -14.19 -12.75
C ASP A 47 -0.23 -13.13 -13.22
N GLY A 48 0.24 -12.09 -13.90
CA GLY A 48 -0.56 -10.96 -14.37
C GLY A 48 -0.86 -9.90 -13.30
N LYS A 49 -0.46 -10.11 -12.02
CA LYS A 49 -0.47 -9.08 -10.98
C LYS A 49 0.80 -8.25 -11.03
N PHE A 50 0.63 -6.96 -10.83
CA PHE A 50 1.74 -6.01 -10.75
C PHE A 50 2.01 -5.61 -9.31
N PHE A 51 3.29 -5.36 -9.00
CA PHE A 51 3.75 -4.96 -7.67
C PHE A 51 4.73 -3.80 -7.79
N ASP A 52 4.68 -2.92 -6.81
CA ASP A 52 5.65 -1.83 -6.66
C ASP A 52 6.97 -2.30 -6.02
N ALA A 53 7.90 -1.37 -5.81
CA ALA A 53 9.21 -1.66 -5.22
C ALA A 53 9.14 -2.19 -3.77
N GLN A 54 8.04 -1.97 -3.07
CA GLN A 54 7.79 -2.46 -1.71
C GLN A 54 7.04 -3.80 -1.71
N GLY A 55 6.69 -4.34 -2.88
CA GLY A 55 5.90 -5.55 -3.00
C GLY A 55 4.39 -5.33 -2.78
N THR A 56 3.94 -4.08 -2.74
CA THR A 56 2.51 -3.75 -2.64
C THR A 56 1.83 -3.95 -3.99
N PRO A 57 0.63 -4.54 -4.04
CA PRO A 57 -0.14 -4.65 -5.27
C PRO A 57 -0.36 -3.28 -5.93
N THR A 58 -0.17 -3.21 -7.24
CA THR A 58 -0.33 -1.99 -8.01
C THR A 58 -0.95 -2.25 -9.39
N PHE A 59 -1.24 -1.18 -10.10
CA PHE A 59 -1.88 -1.22 -11.41
C PHE A 59 -0.86 -1.09 -12.54
N LYS A 60 -1.27 -1.55 -13.73
CA LYS A 60 -0.58 -1.27 -14.99
C LYS A 60 -1.59 -0.80 -16.03
N ILE A 61 -1.44 0.43 -16.48
CA ILE A 61 -2.27 1.01 -17.55
C ILE A 61 -1.38 1.23 -18.77
N GLN A 62 -1.80 0.71 -19.91
CA GLN A 62 -1.08 0.87 -21.16
C GLN A 62 -1.31 2.26 -21.77
N PRO A 63 -0.45 2.72 -22.69
CA PRO A 63 -0.60 4.05 -23.30
C PRO A 63 -1.93 4.25 -24.06
N ASP A 64 -2.56 3.17 -24.52
CA ASP A 64 -3.85 3.19 -25.20
C ASP A 64 -5.06 3.18 -24.23
N GLY A 65 -4.80 3.24 -22.91
CA GLY A 65 -5.80 3.20 -21.85
C GLY A 65 -6.23 1.79 -21.42
N THR A 66 -5.66 0.72 -21.99
CA THR A 66 -5.97 -0.65 -21.57
C THR A 66 -5.45 -0.89 -20.14
N VAL A 67 -6.33 -1.20 -19.21
CA VAL A 67 -5.97 -1.53 -17.83
C VAL A 67 -5.65 -3.03 -17.71
N ASP A 68 -4.80 -3.38 -16.72
CA ASP A 68 -4.59 -4.78 -16.37
C ASP A 68 -5.87 -5.42 -15.81
N TRP A 69 -5.94 -6.76 -15.84
CA TRP A 69 -7.12 -7.50 -15.38
C TRP A 69 -7.49 -7.18 -13.92
N TYR A 70 -6.53 -7.11 -13.01
CA TYR A 70 -6.81 -6.92 -11.59
C TYR A 70 -7.34 -5.52 -11.28
N THR A 71 -6.89 -4.49 -12.02
CA THR A 71 -7.48 -3.14 -11.97
C THR A 71 -8.94 -3.16 -12.44
N TYR A 72 -9.25 -3.89 -13.52
CA TYR A 72 -10.63 -4.04 -14.00
C TYR A 72 -11.49 -4.87 -13.05
N SER A 73 -10.98 -5.99 -12.55
CA SER A 73 -11.63 -6.80 -11.52
C SER A 73 -11.98 -5.95 -10.28
N GLY A 74 -11.01 -5.14 -9.84
CA GLY A 74 -11.21 -4.22 -8.72
C GLY A 74 -12.31 -3.20 -8.96
N PHE A 75 -12.42 -2.64 -10.17
CA PHE A 75 -13.55 -1.79 -10.54
C PHE A 75 -14.88 -2.54 -10.38
N VAL A 76 -14.99 -3.75 -10.92
CA VAL A 76 -16.23 -4.55 -10.84
C VAL A 76 -16.61 -4.86 -9.38
N ARG A 77 -15.62 -5.32 -8.58
CA ARG A 77 -15.82 -5.68 -7.18
C ARG A 77 -16.12 -4.47 -6.29
N TYR A 78 -15.43 -3.35 -6.52
CA TYR A 78 -15.75 -2.09 -5.84
C TYR A 78 -17.23 -1.68 -6.05
N ASN A 79 -17.71 -1.77 -7.27
CA ASN A 79 -19.09 -1.40 -7.59
C ASN A 79 -20.11 -2.35 -6.97
N SER A 80 -19.76 -3.62 -6.73
CA SER A 80 -20.64 -4.57 -6.04
C SER A 80 -20.70 -4.34 -4.53
N GLU A 81 -19.53 -4.12 -3.90
CA GLU A 81 -19.39 -4.24 -2.44
C GLU A 81 -19.22 -2.89 -1.73
N CYS A 82 -18.61 -1.90 -2.38
CA CYS A 82 -18.16 -0.66 -1.71
C CYS A 82 -18.92 0.60 -2.15
N LEU A 83 -19.40 0.63 -3.40
CA LEU A 83 -20.02 1.79 -4.04
C LEU A 83 -21.19 2.35 -3.21
N ARG A 84 -21.98 1.49 -2.60
CA ARG A 84 -23.19 1.87 -1.85
C ARG A 84 -22.90 2.90 -0.75
N CYS A 85 -21.75 2.76 -0.08
CA CYS A 85 -21.33 3.67 0.98
C CYS A 85 -20.31 4.70 0.49
N HIS A 86 -19.28 4.27 -0.28
CA HIS A 86 -18.16 5.10 -0.69
C HIS A 86 -18.38 5.87 -2.00
N GLY A 87 -19.59 5.79 -2.57
CA GLY A 87 -19.97 6.53 -3.77
C GLY A 87 -19.31 6.04 -5.06
N PRO A 88 -19.76 6.55 -6.22
CA PRO A 88 -19.15 6.20 -7.49
C PRO A 88 -17.66 6.55 -7.52
N ASP A 89 -16.85 5.67 -8.10
CA ASP A 89 -15.42 5.88 -8.33
C ASP A 89 -14.57 6.13 -7.05
N GLY A 90 -15.08 5.78 -5.89
CA GLY A 90 -14.40 6.04 -4.62
C GLY A 90 -14.43 7.52 -4.19
N ALA A 91 -15.35 8.32 -4.74
CA ALA A 91 -15.39 9.76 -4.50
C ALA A 91 -16.07 10.16 -3.17
N GLY A 92 -16.51 9.17 -2.39
CA GLY A 92 -17.21 9.41 -1.12
C GLY A 92 -18.70 9.68 -1.28
N SER A 93 -19.38 9.74 -0.15
CA SER A 93 -20.79 10.07 -0.02
C SER A 93 -21.08 10.67 1.35
N SER A 94 -22.35 10.89 1.69
CA SER A 94 -22.76 11.27 3.06
C SER A 94 -22.57 10.13 4.07
N TYR A 95 -22.35 8.89 3.63
CA TYR A 95 -22.21 7.71 4.50
C TYR A 95 -20.76 7.31 4.75
N ALA A 96 -19.84 7.66 3.86
CA ALA A 96 -18.45 7.24 3.97
C ALA A 96 -17.49 8.19 3.23
N PRO A 97 -16.23 8.30 3.68
CA PRO A 97 -15.25 9.21 3.09
C PRO A 97 -14.87 8.83 1.66
N ALA A 98 -14.29 9.78 0.94
CA ALA A 98 -13.69 9.57 -0.37
C ALA A 98 -12.45 8.66 -0.24
N LEU A 99 -12.50 7.47 -0.81
CA LEU A 99 -11.38 6.51 -0.79
C LEU A 99 -10.23 6.97 -1.68
N VAL A 100 -10.51 7.71 -2.75
CA VAL A 100 -9.47 8.33 -3.59
C VAL A 100 -8.60 9.32 -2.82
N ASP A 101 -9.13 9.96 -1.78
CA ASP A 101 -8.35 10.83 -0.90
C ASP A 101 -7.72 10.02 0.24
N SER A 102 -8.44 9.08 0.80
CA SER A 102 -7.93 8.22 1.87
C SER A 102 -6.67 7.45 1.45
N LEU A 103 -6.63 6.91 0.23
CA LEU A 103 -5.49 6.13 -0.26
C LEU A 103 -4.25 6.99 -0.57
N LYS A 104 -4.34 8.31 -0.54
CA LYS A 104 -3.15 9.18 -0.60
C LYS A 104 -2.27 9.05 0.64
N THR A 105 -2.88 8.70 1.79
CA THR A 105 -2.19 8.58 3.08
C THR A 105 -2.30 7.20 3.71
N LEU A 106 -3.21 6.35 3.24
CA LEU A 106 -3.46 5.03 3.80
C LEU A 106 -2.54 3.99 3.18
N SER A 107 -1.74 3.30 4.01
CA SER A 107 -0.92 2.18 3.56
C SER A 107 -1.77 0.97 3.18
N TYR A 108 -1.22 0.06 2.35
CA TYR A 108 -1.89 -1.18 1.98
C TYR A 108 -2.25 -2.05 3.19
N ALA A 109 -1.34 -2.18 4.16
CA ALA A 109 -1.59 -2.94 5.39
C ALA A 109 -2.75 -2.35 6.20
N ASN A 110 -2.80 -1.02 6.34
CA ASN A 110 -3.88 -0.34 7.03
C ASN A 110 -5.22 -0.46 6.26
N PHE A 111 -5.17 -0.39 4.92
CA PHE A 111 -6.35 -0.65 4.09
C PHE A 111 -6.92 -2.04 4.35
N LEU A 112 -6.08 -3.08 4.32
CA LEU A 112 -6.49 -4.47 4.62
C LEU A 112 -7.08 -4.59 6.03
N GLY A 113 -6.41 -3.99 7.03
CA GLY A 113 -6.86 -4.01 8.42
C GLY A 113 -8.25 -3.37 8.59
N ILE A 114 -8.50 -2.23 7.93
CA ILE A 114 -9.79 -1.54 7.96
C ILE A 114 -10.86 -2.36 7.24
N VAL A 115 -10.57 -2.91 6.07
CA VAL A 115 -11.56 -3.73 5.34
C VAL A 115 -11.91 -4.98 6.14
N ALA A 116 -10.91 -5.68 6.68
CA ALA A 116 -11.14 -6.90 7.44
C ALA A 116 -11.81 -6.64 8.80
N GLY A 117 -11.36 -5.62 9.54
CA GLY A 117 -11.82 -5.33 10.91
C GLY A 117 -13.01 -4.38 10.99
N GLY A 118 -13.32 -3.68 9.92
CA GLY A 118 -14.25 -2.56 9.93
C GLY A 118 -13.64 -1.30 10.57
N LYS A 119 -14.40 -0.22 10.58
CA LYS A 119 -14.00 1.04 11.22
C LYS A 119 -15.21 1.76 11.79
N ARG A 120 -15.06 2.32 12.97
CA ARG A 120 -16.06 3.24 13.55
C ARG A 120 -15.44 4.61 13.71
N ASP A 121 -16.17 5.62 13.25
CA ASP A 121 -15.85 7.03 13.49
C ASP A 121 -17.12 7.69 14.03
N VAL A 122 -17.22 7.66 15.36
CA VAL A 122 -18.40 8.12 16.10
C VAL A 122 -18.00 9.30 16.98
N ASN A 123 -18.64 10.42 16.74
CA ASN A 123 -18.46 11.63 17.54
C ASN A 123 -19.78 12.40 17.62
N ALA A 124 -19.78 13.58 18.25
CA ALA A 124 -20.99 14.38 18.43
C ALA A 124 -21.63 14.86 17.11
N ALA A 125 -20.89 14.85 16.00
CA ALA A 125 -21.34 15.33 14.71
C ALA A 125 -21.70 14.21 13.72
N GLN A 126 -21.19 12.97 13.96
CA GLN A 126 -21.39 11.86 13.04
C GLN A 126 -21.29 10.48 13.71
N ASP A 127 -21.99 9.51 13.17
CA ASP A 127 -21.90 8.08 13.49
C ASP A 127 -21.66 7.30 12.20
N LEU A 128 -20.41 7.22 11.78
CA LEU A 128 -20.00 6.52 10.57
C LEU A 128 -19.44 5.15 10.95
N VAL A 129 -20.05 4.11 10.41
CA VAL A 129 -19.67 2.71 10.67
C VAL A 129 -19.42 1.99 9.35
N MET A 130 -18.19 1.56 9.14
CA MET A 130 -17.82 0.59 8.12
C MET A 130 -17.89 -0.82 8.75
N PRO A 131 -18.71 -1.75 8.23
CA PRO A 131 -18.76 -3.10 8.75
C PRO A 131 -17.45 -3.85 8.53
N SER A 132 -17.21 -4.90 9.32
CA SER A 132 -16.12 -5.84 9.10
C SER A 132 -16.45 -6.79 7.96
N PHE A 133 -15.50 -6.95 7.01
CA PHE A 133 -15.61 -7.89 5.90
C PHE A 133 -14.64 -9.08 6.02
N GLY A 134 -13.94 -9.23 7.15
CA GLY A 134 -12.89 -10.24 7.33
C GLY A 134 -13.32 -11.69 7.07
N THR A 135 -14.62 -12.00 7.17
CA THR A 135 -15.18 -13.33 6.87
C THR A 135 -15.97 -13.37 5.55
N ASP A 136 -16.10 -12.24 4.87
CA ASP A 136 -16.82 -12.15 3.60
C ASP A 136 -15.89 -12.49 2.43
N LYS A 137 -16.10 -13.66 1.83
CA LYS A 137 -15.31 -14.11 0.68
C LYS A 137 -15.47 -13.21 -0.54
N ASN A 138 -16.64 -12.59 -0.76
CA ASN A 138 -16.88 -11.71 -1.90
C ASN A 138 -16.00 -10.46 -1.86
N VAL A 139 -15.52 -10.11 -0.67
CA VAL A 139 -14.57 -9.01 -0.45
C VAL A 139 -13.15 -9.54 -0.31
N MET A 140 -12.92 -10.47 0.63
CA MET A 140 -11.55 -10.84 1.00
C MET A 140 -10.81 -11.63 -0.07
N CYS A 141 -11.49 -12.41 -0.90
CA CYS A 141 -10.85 -13.11 -2.02
C CYS A 141 -10.32 -12.18 -3.13
N VAL A 142 -10.81 -10.95 -3.17
CA VAL A 142 -10.49 -9.95 -4.22
C VAL A 142 -10.11 -8.58 -3.64
N VAL A 143 -9.75 -8.53 -2.37
CA VAL A 143 -9.42 -7.27 -1.69
C VAL A 143 -8.23 -6.56 -2.31
N ASP A 144 -7.25 -7.32 -2.82
CA ASP A 144 -6.11 -6.79 -3.57
C ASP A 144 -6.57 -6.06 -4.85
N ASP A 145 -7.51 -6.64 -5.57
CA ASP A 145 -8.04 -6.07 -6.81
C ASP A 145 -8.76 -4.75 -6.52
N ILE A 146 -9.59 -4.73 -5.46
CA ILE A 146 -10.26 -3.51 -5.00
C ILE A 146 -9.24 -2.43 -4.64
N PHE A 147 -8.17 -2.81 -3.91
CA PHE A 147 -7.09 -1.88 -3.58
C PHE A 147 -6.39 -1.33 -4.83
N VAL A 148 -6.04 -2.19 -5.78
CA VAL A 148 -5.36 -1.81 -7.04
C VAL A 148 -6.19 -0.81 -7.83
N TYR A 149 -7.49 -1.07 -7.99
CA TYR A 149 -8.43 -0.13 -8.61
C TYR A 149 -8.44 1.23 -7.91
N LEU A 150 -8.65 1.23 -6.60
CA LEU A 150 -8.70 2.46 -5.81
C LEU A 150 -7.37 3.21 -5.82
N ARG A 151 -6.24 2.48 -5.82
CA ARG A 151 -4.90 3.06 -5.94
C ARG A 151 -4.71 3.75 -7.30
N ALA A 152 -5.17 3.12 -8.39
CA ALA A 152 -5.15 3.75 -9.72
C ALA A 152 -5.98 5.04 -9.77
N ARG A 153 -7.15 5.03 -9.12
CA ARG A 153 -8.02 6.21 -8.97
C ARG A 153 -7.36 7.32 -8.15
N ALA A 154 -6.81 6.98 -6.98
CA ALA A 154 -6.19 7.93 -6.05
C ALA A 154 -4.96 8.63 -6.64
N ASN A 155 -4.23 7.93 -7.52
CA ASN A 155 -3.06 8.48 -8.23
C ASN A 155 -3.41 9.18 -9.55
N GLY A 156 -4.69 9.30 -9.90
CA GLY A 156 -5.13 9.94 -11.14
C GLY A 156 -4.78 9.18 -12.42
N ALA A 157 -4.27 7.95 -12.30
CA ALA A 157 -3.91 7.10 -13.43
C ALA A 157 -5.13 6.54 -14.16
N LEU A 158 -6.25 6.40 -13.46
CA LEU A 158 -7.52 5.94 -14.01
C LEU A 158 -8.59 7.02 -13.88
N GLY A 159 -9.26 7.32 -14.99
CA GLY A 159 -10.40 8.25 -15.04
C GLY A 159 -11.64 7.69 -14.35
N ARG A 160 -12.71 8.51 -14.26
CA ARG A 160 -14.01 8.10 -13.70
C ARG A 160 -14.74 7.14 -14.64
N GLY A 161 -15.59 6.31 -14.04
CA GLY A 161 -16.43 5.38 -14.77
C GLY A 161 -15.76 4.03 -15.05
N ARG A 162 -16.41 3.25 -15.89
CA ARG A 162 -15.92 1.91 -16.26
C ARG A 162 -14.73 2.02 -17.21
N PRO A 163 -13.62 1.30 -16.97
CA PRO A 163 -12.55 1.18 -17.94
C PRO A 163 -13.08 0.57 -19.25
N GLU A 164 -12.87 1.26 -20.37
CA GLU A 164 -13.37 0.81 -21.69
C GLU A 164 -12.61 -0.41 -22.20
N LYS A 165 -11.31 -0.48 -21.90
CA LYS A 165 -10.42 -1.55 -22.34
C LYS A 165 -9.73 -2.19 -21.16
N HIS A 166 -9.67 -3.49 -21.14
CA HIS A 166 -8.94 -4.26 -20.12
C HIS A 166 -8.30 -5.50 -20.74
N GLN A 167 -7.27 -6.01 -20.08
CA GLN A 167 -6.67 -7.30 -20.43
C GLN A 167 -7.64 -8.45 -20.12
N ASP A 168 -7.43 -9.58 -20.77
CA ASP A 168 -8.15 -10.81 -20.48
C ASP A 168 -7.81 -11.34 -19.09
N LYS A 169 -8.73 -12.11 -18.52
CA LYS A 169 -8.55 -12.73 -17.20
C LYS A 169 -7.41 -13.75 -17.24
N PRO A 170 -6.33 -13.55 -16.46
CA PRO A 170 -5.26 -14.53 -16.36
C PRO A 170 -5.74 -15.87 -15.81
N ALA A 171 -5.14 -16.98 -16.25
CA ALA A 171 -5.44 -18.30 -15.70
C ALA A 171 -5.18 -18.40 -14.20
N ALA A 172 -4.18 -17.69 -13.70
CA ALA A 172 -3.87 -17.59 -12.28
C ALA A 172 -5.01 -16.91 -11.49
N ALA A 173 -5.63 -15.85 -12.02
CA ALA A 173 -6.79 -15.19 -11.40
C ALA A 173 -7.96 -16.15 -11.31
N LYS A 174 -8.25 -16.90 -12.38
CA LYS A 174 -9.30 -17.93 -12.36
C LYS A 174 -9.03 -19.00 -11.30
N LYS A 175 -7.82 -19.56 -11.29
CA LYS A 175 -7.43 -20.58 -10.31
C LYS A 175 -7.54 -20.06 -8.87
N TRP A 176 -7.16 -18.82 -8.61
CA TRP A 176 -7.30 -18.19 -7.31
C TRP A 176 -8.77 -18.06 -6.90
N GLU A 177 -9.61 -17.52 -7.78
CA GLU A 177 -11.03 -17.36 -7.50
C GLU A 177 -11.70 -18.72 -7.24
N ASP A 178 -11.46 -19.73 -8.08
CA ASP A 178 -12.01 -21.09 -7.90
C ASP A 178 -11.58 -21.67 -6.52
N SER A 179 -10.36 -21.41 -6.06
CA SER A 179 -9.88 -21.89 -4.76
C SER A 179 -10.46 -21.12 -3.57
N CYS A 180 -10.61 -19.81 -3.71
CA CYS A 180 -11.01 -18.93 -2.61
C CYS A 180 -12.55 -18.92 -2.42
N PHE A 181 -13.30 -18.78 -3.52
CA PHE A 181 -14.78 -18.83 -3.45
C PHE A 181 -15.32 -20.24 -3.28
N GLY A 182 -14.60 -21.26 -3.67
CA GLY A 182 -15.01 -22.63 -3.88
C GLY A 182 -15.35 -22.87 -5.34
N ALA A 183 -14.96 -24.04 -5.88
CA ALA A 183 -15.34 -24.44 -7.24
C ALA A 183 -16.86 -24.59 -7.32
N HIS A 184 -17.46 -23.95 -8.31
CA HIS A 184 -18.86 -24.10 -8.70
C HIS A 184 -18.97 -25.13 -9.81
#